data_cef1e693f88472697a16717c0ecfd675
#
_entry.id   cef1e693f88472697a16717c0ecfd675
#
_cell.length_a   1.000
_cell.length_b   1.000
_cell.length_c   1.000
_cell.angle_alpha   90.00
_cell.angle_beta   90.00
_cell.angle_gamma   90.00
#
_symmetry.space_group_name_H-M   'P 1'
#
loop_
_entity.id
_entity.type
_entity.pdbx_description
1 polymer ?
#
loop_
_entity_poly.entity_id
_entity_poly.type
_entity_poly.pdbx_seq_one_letter_code
_entity_poly.pdbx_strand_id
1 'polypeptide(L)'
;LSNYQQNFLSKEHPELVEDVQSAVNSDAVFAPILGIYVMGSFGSISQTSASDLDIWICHQDDLSEQEQQRLAEKTKKISQWASTYHVEMHFYLMTQQRFRNERYSDPLTKENSGSAQYMLLLEEFYRSAVRLAGKPLLWLHLWVEDEKQYEAEVARLVAAGELNPNDWVDFGGLGQFSASEYFGASLWQLYKGIDSPYKSVMKILLLETYAQEYPNAQLIARQFKEDLLSGHSTAIHHFDPYIAILERISQYLTAHSEFKRLDFVRSCFYVKATEDFALYHASNWRISYMKMMAQEWGWSKERIEELDQRPNWKIKRVKESHNNLVNFLMMSY
;
A
#
# COMPACT_ATOMS: atom_id res chain seq x y z
N LEU A 1 16.85 15.92 15.57
CA LEU A 1 16.22 14.85 16.36
C LEU A 1 15.19 15.43 17.33
N SER A 2 14.03 14.77 17.51
CA SER A 2 13.08 15.09 18.57
C SER A 2 13.67 14.78 19.95
N ASN A 3 13.13 15.41 21.00
CA ASN A 3 13.56 15.12 22.39
C ASN A 3 13.42 13.62 22.73
N TYR A 4 12.38 12.98 22.22
CA TYR A 4 12.19 11.54 22.38
C TYR A 4 13.32 10.73 21.72
N GLN A 5 13.65 11.05 20.47
CA GLN A 5 14.73 10.39 19.73
C GLN A 5 16.09 10.60 20.39
N GLN A 6 16.37 11.80 20.89
CA GLN A 6 17.61 12.10 21.63
C GLN A 6 17.68 11.29 22.93
N ASN A 7 16.61 11.26 23.71
CA ASN A 7 16.56 10.50 24.96
C ASN A 7 16.70 8.99 24.71
N PHE A 8 16.02 8.46 23.68
CA PHE A 8 16.13 7.07 23.28
C PHE A 8 17.57 6.73 22.89
N LEU A 9 18.16 7.53 21.99
CA LEU A 9 19.52 7.32 21.51
C LEU A 9 20.52 7.34 22.67
N SER A 10 20.42 8.34 23.56
CA SER A 10 21.33 8.49 24.71
C SER A 10 21.22 7.36 25.72
N LYS A 11 20.04 6.75 25.86
CA LYS A 11 19.79 5.66 26.79
C LYS A 11 20.18 4.29 26.24
N GLU A 12 19.78 4.00 25.01
CA GLU A 12 19.90 2.66 24.43
C GLU A 12 21.15 2.50 23.55
N HIS A 13 21.68 3.63 23.01
CA HIS A 13 22.83 3.65 22.08
C HIS A 13 23.74 4.86 22.34
N PRO A 14 24.28 5.02 23.56
CA PRO A 14 25.12 6.20 23.90
C PRO A 14 26.35 6.35 23.01
N GLU A 15 26.89 5.24 22.48
CA GLU A 15 28.02 5.21 21.59
C GLU A 15 27.75 5.86 20.22
N LEU A 16 26.47 6.00 19.81
CA LEU A 16 26.06 6.56 18.53
C LEU A 16 25.65 8.05 18.62
N VAL A 17 25.59 8.62 19.82
CA VAL A 17 25.06 10.00 20.03
C VAL A 17 25.85 11.03 19.23
N GLU A 18 27.18 10.99 19.30
CA GLU A 18 28.06 11.95 18.59
C GLU A 18 27.97 11.75 17.06
N ASP A 19 27.99 10.50 16.61
CA ASP A 19 27.88 10.16 15.18
C ASP A 19 26.55 10.63 14.60
N VAL A 20 25.44 10.38 15.30
CA VAL A 20 24.11 10.79 14.85
C VAL A 20 23.94 12.30 14.89
N GLN A 21 24.47 13.01 15.91
CA GLN A 21 24.43 14.46 15.95
C GLN A 21 25.28 15.11 14.86
N SER A 22 26.47 14.58 14.61
CA SER A 22 27.32 14.99 13.48
C SER A 22 26.62 14.75 12.15
N ALA A 23 25.99 13.60 12.02
CA ALA A 23 25.29 13.16 10.86
C ALA A 23 24.04 14.02 10.54
N VAL A 24 23.23 14.38 11.53
CA VAL A 24 22.05 15.25 11.34
C VAL A 24 22.44 16.66 10.85
N ASN A 25 23.66 17.09 11.13
CA ASN A 25 24.18 18.39 10.75
C ASN A 25 24.93 18.38 9.39
N SER A 26 25.07 17.22 8.75
CA SER A 26 25.73 17.10 7.45
C SER A 26 24.76 16.63 6.37
N ASP A 27 24.76 17.29 5.22
CA ASP A 27 23.97 16.89 4.04
C ASP A 27 24.39 15.51 3.50
N ALA A 28 25.55 15.01 3.90
CA ALA A 28 26.13 13.74 3.45
C ALA A 28 25.47 12.48 4.04
N VAL A 29 24.68 12.60 5.11
CA VAL A 29 24.16 11.45 5.86
C VAL A 29 23.13 10.64 5.11
N PHE A 30 22.38 11.29 4.24
CA PHE A 30 21.36 10.64 3.42
C PHE A 30 21.83 10.34 1.99
N ALA A 31 23.07 10.65 1.65
CA ALA A 31 23.59 10.54 0.29
C ALA A 31 23.29 9.19 -0.41
N PRO A 32 23.45 8.02 0.21
CA PRO A 32 23.13 6.77 -0.44
C PRO A 32 21.63 6.41 -0.44
N ILE A 33 20.81 7.01 0.44
CA ILE A 33 19.37 6.76 0.51
C ILE A 33 18.64 7.90 -0.17
N LEU A 34 17.97 7.61 -1.28
CA LEU A 34 17.23 8.59 -2.07
C LEU A 34 15.86 8.88 -1.47
N GLY A 35 15.19 7.86 -0.93
CA GLY A 35 13.88 8.01 -0.33
C GLY A 35 13.46 6.80 0.50
N ILE A 36 12.61 7.05 1.50
CA ILE A 36 11.99 6.03 2.35
C ILE A 36 10.49 6.22 2.30
N TYR A 37 9.78 5.17 1.92
CA TYR A 37 8.34 5.18 1.75
C TYR A 37 7.74 4.00 2.49
N VAL A 38 6.58 4.20 3.12
CA VAL A 38 5.75 3.10 3.62
C VAL A 38 4.54 2.96 2.72
N MET A 39 4.15 1.72 2.43
CA MET A 39 2.99 1.43 1.57
C MET A 39 1.99 0.49 2.24
N GLY A 40 0.89 0.24 1.57
CA GLY A 40 -0.14 -0.72 2.01
C GLY A 40 -1.23 -0.07 2.86
N SER A 41 -1.48 -0.59 4.07
CA SER A 41 -2.58 -0.10 4.91
C SER A 41 -2.21 1.07 5.83
N PHE A 42 -0.94 1.47 5.86
CA PHE A 42 -0.47 2.53 6.75
C PHE A 42 -1.24 3.85 6.54
N GLY A 43 -1.77 4.42 7.62
CA GLY A 43 -2.55 5.65 7.59
C GLY A 43 -3.98 5.53 7.02
N SER A 44 -4.35 4.38 6.46
CA SER A 44 -5.67 4.16 5.86
C SER A 44 -6.72 3.71 6.87
N ILE A 45 -7.97 3.71 6.43
CA ILE A 45 -9.10 3.16 7.22
C ILE A 45 -8.92 1.68 7.56
N SER A 46 -8.14 0.96 6.76
CA SER A 46 -7.88 -0.48 6.91
C SER A 46 -6.70 -0.82 7.82
N GLN A 47 -5.99 0.19 8.35
CA GLN A 47 -4.89 -0.03 9.29
C GLN A 47 -5.41 -0.54 10.62
N THR A 48 -4.78 -1.58 11.16
CA THR A 48 -5.03 -2.15 12.48
C THR A 48 -3.75 -2.23 13.30
N SER A 49 -3.85 -2.53 14.58
CA SER A 49 -2.67 -2.77 15.45
C SER A 49 -1.82 -3.97 15.00
N ALA A 50 -2.43 -4.91 14.26
CA ALA A 50 -1.77 -6.07 13.68
C ALA A 50 -1.33 -5.86 12.22
N SER A 51 -1.46 -4.64 11.67
CA SER A 51 -0.98 -4.34 10.32
C SER A 51 0.53 -4.27 10.28
N ASP A 52 1.11 -4.98 9.32
CA ASP A 52 2.51 -4.88 8.93
C ASP A 52 2.86 -3.50 8.33
N LEU A 53 4.12 -3.16 8.36
CA LEU A 53 4.67 -1.95 7.75
C LEU A 53 5.60 -2.37 6.62
N ASP A 54 5.15 -2.22 5.39
CA ASP A 54 5.94 -2.45 4.18
C ASP A 54 6.72 -1.19 3.83
N ILE A 55 8.02 -1.18 4.07
CA ILE A 55 8.88 0.00 3.90
C ILE A 55 9.82 -0.20 2.72
N TRP A 56 9.68 0.66 1.73
CA TRP A 56 10.59 0.73 0.59
C TRP A 56 11.68 1.74 0.87
N ILE A 57 12.94 1.26 0.81
CA ILE A 57 14.13 2.11 0.88
C ILE A 57 14.72 2.17 -0.52
N CYS A 58 14.54 3.31 -1.18
CA CYS A 58 15.19 3.58 -2.45
C CYS A 58 16.59 4.12 -2.20
N HIS A 59 17.60 3.44 -2.71
CA HIS A 59 18.99 3.84 -2.59
C HIS A 59 19.64 4.07 -3.97
N GLN A 60 20.82 4.65 -3.99
CA GLN A 60 21.61 4.85 -5.21
C GLN A 60 21.97 3.51 -5.84
N ASP A 61 22.09 3.50 -7.18
CA ASP A 61 22.39 2.28 -7.95
C ASP A 61 23.86 1.82 -7.80
N ASP A 62 24.74 2.71 -7.38
CA ASP A 62 26.21 2.52 -7.30
C ASP A 62 26.70 2.11 -5.91
N LEU A 63 25.81 1.72 -5.00
CA LEU A 63 26.23 1.15 -3.71
C LEU A 63 27.05 -0.12 -3.92
N SER A 64 28.22 -0.19 -3.28
CA SER A 64 29.03 -1.40 -3.23
C SER A 64 28.29 -2.54 -2.52
N GLU A 65 28.63 -3.77 -2.81
CA GLU A 65 28.06 -4.95 -2.15
C GLU A 65 28.16 -4.86 -0.61
N GLN A 66 29.27 -4.31 -0.10
CA GLN A 66 29.48 -4.15 1.34
C GLN A 66 28.51 -3.12 1.94
N GLU A 67 28.22 -2.02 1.23
CA GLU A 67 27.23 -1.01 1.68
C GLU A 67 25.82 -1.56 1.63
N GLN A 68 25.47 -2.30 0.57
CA GLN A 68 24.17 -2.99 0.47
C GLN A 68 23.98 -3.98 1.61
N GLN A 69 25.01 -4.78 1.92
CA GLN A 69 24.97 -5.71 3.04
C GLN A 69 24.80 -4.99 4.39
N ARG A 70 25.53 -3.90 4.62
CA ARG A 70 25.36 -3.08 5.85
C ARG A 70 23.96 -2.50 5.96
N LEU A 71 23.37 -2.04 4.84
CA LEU A 71 22.00 -1.53 4.81
C LEU A 71 21.00 -2.64 5.15
N ALA A 72 21.18 -3.84 4.57
CA ALA A 72 20.36 -5.01 4.88
C ALA A 72 20.46 -5.46 6.34
N GLU A 73 21.67 -5.46 6.91
CA GLU A 73 21.87 -5.76 8.34
C GLU A 73 21.20 -4.72 9.25
N LYS A 74 21.28 -3.44 8.87
CA LYS A 74 20.64 -2.34 9.61
C LYS A 74 19.12 -2.48 9.60
N THR A 75 18.52 -2.71 8.44
CA THR A 75 17.06 -2.91 8.34
C THR A 75 16.59 -4.12 9.10
N LYS A 76 17.36 -5.23 9.05
CA LYS A 76 17.08 -6.43 9.86
C LYS A 76 17.08 -6.13 11.36
N LYS A 77 18.05 -5.35 11.85
CA LYS A 77 18.08 -4.94 13.28
C LYS A 77 16.88 -4.06 13.65
N ILE A 78 16.46 -3.16 12.75
CA ILE A 78 15.27 -2.32 12.96
C ILE A 78 14.01 -3.19 13.02
N SER A 79 13.84 -4.17 12.11
CA SER A 79 12.71 -5.11 12.16
C SER A 79 12.69 -5.91 13.46
N GLN A 80 13.85 -6.40 13.90
CA GLN A 80 13.96 -7.13 15.18
C GLN A 80 13.61 -6.24 16.38
N TRP A 81 14.06 -4.99 16.39
CA TRP A 81 13.69 -4.04 17.41
C TRP A 81 12.19 -3.74 17.39
N ALA A 82 11.59 -3.47 16.24
CA ALA A 82 10.16 -3.23 16.08
C ALA A 82 9.32 -4.41 16.59
N SER A 83 9.77 -5.64 16.36
CA SER A 83 9.08 -6.86 16.81
C SER A 83 8.99 -6.95 18.34
N THR A 84 9.92 -6.33 19.09
CA THR A 84 9.84 -6.24 20.57
C THR A 84 8.65 -5.39 21.04
N TYR A 85 8.11 -4.54 20.16
CA TYR A 85 6.90 -3.76 20.36
C TYR A 85 5.67 -4.33 19.65
N HIS A 86 5.76 -5.58 19.19
CA HIS A 86 4.71 -6.26 18.41
C HIS A 86 4.35 -5.54 17.11
N VAL A 87 5.33 -4.83 16.52
CA VAL A 87 5.20 -4.20 15.19
C VAL A 87 5.98 -5.03 14.18
N GLU A 88 5.28 -5.55 13.18
CA GLU A 88 5.89 -6.27 12.07
C GLU A 88 6.32 -5.28 10.98
N MET A 89 7.63 -5.25 10.67
CA MET A 89 8.20 -4.35 9.68
C MET A 89 8.98 -5.14 8.63
N HIS A 90 8.62 -4.95 7.38
CA HIS A 90 9.30 -5.51 6.22
C HIS A 90 10.01 -4.39 5.44
N PHE A 91 11.29 -4.58 5.16
CA PHE A 91 12.08 -3.62 4.39
C PHE A 91 12.43 -4.17 3.03
N TYR A 92 12.15 -3.40 1.99
CA TYR A 92 12.47 -3.68 0.60
C TYR A 92 13.52 -2.69 0.13
N LEU A 93 14.74 -3.18 -0.12
CA LEU A 93 15.83 -2.37 -0.64
C LEU A 93 15.73 -2.30 -2.16
N MET A 94 15.57 -1.12 -2.70
CA MET A 94 15.27 -0.91 -4.10
C MET A 94 16.17 0.13 -4.72
N THR A 95 16.49 -0.05 -6.00
CA THR A 95 17.06 1.01 -6.83
C THR A 95 16.09 1.34 -7.95
N GLN A 96 16.13 2.59 -8.42
CA GLN A 96 15.29 3.04 -9.53
C GLN A 96 15.58 2.22 -10.79
N GLN A 97 16.85 2.01 -11.10
CA GLN A 97 17.28 1.32 -12.30
C GLN A 97 16.91 -0.17 -12.27
N ARG A 98 17.15 -0.85 -11.16
CA ARG A 98 16.78 -2.25 -11.00
C ARG A 98 15.27 -2.44 -11.15
N PHE A 99 14.48 -1.59 -10.51
CA PHE A 99 13.03 -1.67 -10.61
C PHE A 99 12.54 -1.45 -12.05
N ARG A 100 13.13 -0.49 -12.80
CA ARG A 100 12.73 -0.20 -14.18
C ARG A 100 13.20 -1.25 -15.21
N ASN A 101 14.42 -1.79 -15.05
CA ASN A 101 15.07 -2.60 -16.09
C ASN A 101 14.86 -4.11 -15.93
N GLU A 102 14.76 -4.61 -14.71
CA GLU A 102 14.78 -6.06 -14.45
C GLU A 102 13.40 -6.68 -14.44
N ARG A 103 12.32 -5.88 -14.64
CA ARG A 103 10.98 -6.42 -14.49
C ARG A 103 10.90 -7.27 -13.24
N TYR A 104 11.36 -6.71 -12.15
CA TYR A 104 11.46 -7.24 -10.80
C TYR A 104 11.41 -8.77 -10.73
N SER A 105 12.54 -9.42 -10.81
CA SER A 105 12.67 -10.88 -10.92
C SER A 105 12.84 -11.60 -9.58
N ASP A 106 12.50 -10.95 -8.46
CA ASP A 106 12.60 -11.61 -7.16
C ASP A 106 11.70 -12.84 -7.09
N PRO A 107 12.14 -13.91 -6.46
CA PRO A 107 11.35 -15.13 -6.33
C PRO A 107 10.11 -14.87 -5.45
N LEU A 108 9.03 -15.56 -5.78
CA LEU A 108 7.83 -15.59 -4.95
C LEU A 108 8.18 -16.17 -3.57
N THR A 109 7.94 -15.40 -2.52
CA THR A 109 8.12 -15.84 -1.12
C THR A 109 6.84 -15.62 -0.33
N LYS A 110 6.81 -16.05 0.93
CA LYS A 110 5.66 -15.79 1.81
C LYS A 110 5.39 -14.28 2.00
N GLU A 111 6.42 -13.46 1.89
CA GLU A 111 6.39 -12.01 2.16
C GLU A 111 6.44 -11.16 0.89
N ASN A 112 6.84 -11.75 -0.25
CA ASN A 112 7.05 -11.05 -1.50
C ASN A 112 6.37 -11.77 -2.66
N SER A 113 5.50 -11.05 -3.39
CA SER A 113 4.83 -11.55 -4.61
C SER A 113 5.78 -11.79 -5.79
N GLY A 114 7.04 -11.37 -5.67
CA GLY A 114 8.04 -11.50 -6.72
C GLY A 114 7.60 -10.81 -8.02
N SER A 115 7.98 -11.42 -9.15
CA SER A 115 7.63 -10.92 -10.48
C SER A 115 6.16 -11.16 -10.89
N ALA A 116 5.37 -11.82 -10.02
CA ALA A 116 4.00 -12.21 -10.36
C ALA A 116 3.05 -11.03 -10.58
N GLN A 117 3.39 -9.84 -10.07
CA GLN A 117 2.53 -8.65 -10.16
C GLN A 117 3.33 -7.34 -10.23
N TYR A 118 4.33 -7.26 -11.08
CA TYR A 118 5.26 -6.12 -11.15
C TYR A 118 4.59 -4.75 -11.31
N MET A 119 3.80 -4.55 -12.38
CA MET A 119 3.11 -3.28 -12.64
C MET A 119 1.95 -3.05 -11.67
N LEU A 120 1.25 -4.12 -11.25
CA LEU A 120 0.19 -4.03 -10.26
C LEU A 120 0.75 -3.69 -8.87
N LEU A 121 1.97 -4.14 -8.54
CA LEU A 121 2.67 -3.73 -7.32
C LEU A 121 3.06 -2.24 -7.37
N LEU A 122 3.51 -1.74 -8.53
CA LEU A 122 3.82 -0.32 -8.71
C LEU A 122 2.55 0.54 -8.60
N GLU A 123 1.44 0.07 -9.18
CA GLU A 123 0.13 0.73 -9.02
C GLU A 123 -0.28 0.78 -7.55
N GLU A 124 -0.16 -0.33 -6.80
CA GLU A 124 -0.43 -0.36 -5.36
C GLU A 124 0.49 0.57 -4.59
N PHE A 125 1.77 0.61 -4.94
CA PHE A 125 2.72 1.53 -4.34
C PHE A 125 2.30 2.99 -4.57
N TYR A 126 2.06 3.40 -5.80
CA TYR A 126 1.71 4.79 -6.11
C TYR A 126 0.41 5.27 -5.47
N ARG A 127 -0.59 4.39 -5.31
CA ARG A 127 -1.85 4.77 -4.64
C ARG A 127 -1.78 4.78 -3.12
N SER A 128 -0.78 4.10 -2.51
CA SER A 128 -0.73 3.94 -1.04
C SER A 128 0.54 4.46 -0.39
N ALA A 129 1.56 4.85 -1.16
CA ALA A 129 2.84 5.25 -0.63
C ALA A 129 2.77 6.55 0.17
N VAL A 130 3.25 6.52 1.40
CA VAL A 130 3.49 7.70 2.23
C VAL A 130 4.99 7.90 2.35
N ARG A 131 5.47 9.06 1.92
CA ARG A 131 6.89 9.41 2.03
C ARG A 131 7.25 9.71 3.49
N LEU A 132 8.15 8.93 4.06
CA LEU A 132 8.68 9.13 5.41
C LEU A 132 9.88 10.06 5.40
N ALA A 133 10.77 9.93 4.40
CA ALA A 133 11.96 10.77 4.26
C ALA A 133 12.48 10.77 2.81
N GLY A 134 13.40 11.70 2.52
CA GLY A 134 14.08 11.79 1.22
C GLY A 134 13.26 12.46 0.13
N LYS A 135 13.58 12.14 -1.13
CA LYS A 135 13.06 12.79 -2.33
C LYS A 135 11.60 12.41 -2.61
N PRO A 136 10.81 13.27 -3.26
CA PRO A 136 9.46 12.94 -3.70
C PRO A 136 9.48 11.98 -4.91
N LEU A 137 8.33 11.34 -5.17
CA LEU A 137 8.12 10.47 -6.33
C LEU A 137 7.80 11.31 -7.57
N LEU A 138 8.62 11.21 -8.62
CA LEU A 138 8.42 11.99 -9.84
C LEU A 138 7.07 11.69 -10.48
N TRP A 139 6.69 10.43 -10.55
CA TRP A 139 5.47 10.01 -11.22
C TRP A 139 4.21 10.75 -10.71
N LEU A 140 4.12 11.03 -9.40
CA LEU A 140 3.00 11.77 -8.80
C LEU A 140 2.95 13.27 -9.18
N HIS A 141 4.05 13.80 -9.71
CA HIS A 141 4.19 15.23 -10.01
C HIS A 141 4.25 15.55 -11.51
N LEU A 142 4.36 14.51 -12.35
CA LEU A 142 4.45 14.66 -13.80
C LEU A 142 3.22 14.05 -14.47
N TRP A 143 2.34 14.91 -15.01
CA TRP A 143 1.18 14.47 -15.79
C TRP A 143 1.56 14.15 -17.23
N VAL A 144 1.09 13.02 -17.73
CA VAL A 144 1.09 12.63 -19.12
C VAL A 144 -0.29 12.10 -19.50
N GLU A 145 -0.79 12.42 -20.68
CA GLU A 145 -2.10 11.94 -21.14
C GLU A 145 -2.10 10.43 -21.34
N ASP A 146 -1.07 9.91 -21.99
CA ASP A 146 -0.85 8.47 -22.18
C ASP A 146 0.37 8.03 -21.36
N GLU A 147 0.16 7.14 -20.40
CA GLU A 147 1.22 6.60 -19.54
C GLU A 147 2.36 5.92 -20.34
N LYS A 148 2.10 5.47 -21.58
CA LYS A 148 3.14 4.95 -22.48
C LYS A 148 4.16 6.01 -22.91
N GLN A 149 3.80 7.28 -22.81
CA GLN A 149 4.67 8.41 -23.17
C GLN A 149 5.47 8.93 -21.96
N TYR A 150 5.24 8.39 -20.75
CA TYR A 150 5.87 8.88 -19.53
C TYR A 150 7.40 8.95 -19.65
N GLU A 151 8.04 7.87 -20.09
CA GLU A 151 9.50 7.80 -20.21
C GLU A 151 10.05 8.80 -21.24
N ALA A 152 9.34 8.97 -22.36
CA ALA A 152 9.72 9.92 -23.40
C ALA A 152 9.59 11.37 -22.90
N GLU A 153 8.55 11.67 -22.12
CA GLU A 153 8.34 12.99 -21.54
C GLU A 153 9.38 13.32 -20.48
N VAL A 154 9.71 12.37 -19.59
CA VAL A 154 10.81 12.53 -18.62
C VAL A 154 12.12 12.83 -19.35
N ALA A 155 12.45 12.05 -20.37
CA ALA A 155 13.67 12.26 -21.15
C ALA A 155 13.70 13.64 -21.85
N ARG A 156 12.55 14.08 -22.38
CA ARG A 156 12.40 15.41 -22.99
C ARG A 156 12.67 16.53 -21.99
N LEU A 157 12.04 16.47 -20.80
CA LEU A 157 12.18 17.48 -19.75
C LEU A 157 13.62 17.56 -19.20
N VAL A 158 14.27 16.40 -19.03
CA VAL A 158 15.67 16.34 -18.61
C VAL A 158 16.58 16.96 -19.67
N ALA A 159 16.37 16.62 -20.95
CA ALA A 159 17.17 17.18 -22.05
C ALA A 159 16.97 18.69 -22.21
N ALA A 160 15.78 19.21 -21.91
CA ALA A 160 15.46 20.64 -21.91
C ALA A 160 16.00 21.39 -20.67
N GLY A 161 16.50 20.68 -19.66
CA GLY A 161 16.91 21.26 -18.38
C GLY A 161 15.75 21.73 -17.51
N GLU A 162 14.54 21.33 -17.83
CA GLU A 162 13.31 21.65 -17.09
C GLU A 162 13.08 20.73 -15.88
N LEU A 163 13.72 19.55 -15.90
CA LEU A 163 13.69 18.56 -14.83
C LEU A 163 15.09 18.12 -14.43
N ASN A 164 15.43 18.25 -13.16
CA ASN A 164 16.65 17.66 -12.62
C ASN A 164 16.32 16.28 -12.01
N PRO A 165 16.77 15.16 -12.61
CA PRO A 165 16.44 13.82 -12.12
C PRO A 165 16.97 13.56 -10.71
N ASN A 166 18.01 14.32 -10.28
CA ASN A 166 18.56 14.17 -8.93
C ASN A 166 17.65 14.67 -7.82
N ASP A 167 16.58 15.39 -8.13
CA ASP A 167 15.64 15.90 -7.11
C ASP A 167 14.50 14.90 -6.80
N TRP A 168 14.43 13.79 -7.51
CA TRP A 168 13.30 12.86 -7.50
C TRP A 168 13.74 11.43 -7.31
N VAL A 169 12.78 10.61 -6.84
CA VAL A 169 12.79 9.15 -7.04
C VAL A 169 11.79 8.82 -8.14
N ASP A 170 12.22 8.03 -9.11
CA ASP A 170 11.41 7.68 -10.25
C ASP A 170 11.46 6.18 -10.55
N PHE A 171 10.39 5.48 -10.23
CA PHE A 171 10.20 4.06 -10.55
C PHE A 171 9.55 3.81 -11.92
N GLY A 172 9.30 4.87 -12.69
CA GLY A 172 8.70 4.80 -14.02
C GLY A 172 7.19 5.00 -14.03
N GLY A 173 6.62 5.06 -15.26
CA GLY A 173 5.19 5.18 -15.48
C GLY A 173 4.44 3.88 -15.30
N LEU A 174 3.12 3.98 -15.11
CA LEU A 174 2.20 2.84 -15.12
C LEU A 174 1.88 2.45 -16.57
N GLY A 175 2.80 1.71 -17.17
CA GLY A 175 2.68 1.25 -18.54
C GLY A 175 1.53 0.25 -18.75
N GLN A 176 1.67 -0.60 -19.77
CA GLN A 176 0.65 -1.59 -20.08
C GLN A 176 0.83 -2.83 -19.18
N PHE A 177 -0.24 -3.23 -18.49
CA PHE A 177 -0.27 -4.46 -17.70
C PHE A 177 -0.35 -5.67 -18.63
N SER A 178 0.33 -6.75 -18.27
CA SER A 178 0.20 -8.02 -19.01
C SER A 178 -0.95 -8.87 -18.43
N ALA A 179 -1.59 -9.67 -19.25
CA ALA A 179 -2.62 -10.61 -18.77
C ALA A 179 -2.07 -11.58 -17.70
N SER A 180 -0.79 -11.96 -17.81
CA SER A 180 -0.13 -12.83 -16.84
C SER A 180 0.02 -12.19 -15.45
N GLU A 181 0.12 -10.87 -15.37
CA GLU A 181 0.18 -10.18 -14.08
C GLU A 181 -1.14 -10.26 -13.31
N TYR A 182 -2.27 -10.11 -14.00
CA TYR A 182 -3.59 -10.27 -13.37
C TYR A 182 -3.75 -11.67 -12.77
N PHE A 183 -3.34 -12.69 -13.52
CA PHE A 183 -3.38 -14.07 -13.06
C PHE A 183 -2.45 -14.27 -11.84
N GLY A 184 -1.19 -13.85 -11.95
CA GLY A 184 -0.21 -13.96 -10.87
C GLY A 184 -0.63 -13.21 -9.59
N ALA A 185 -1.14 -11.99 -9.75
CA ALA A 185 -1.63 -11.19 -8.64
C ALA A 185 -2.87 -11.84 -7.98
N SER A 186 -3.80 -12.38 -8.77
CA SER A 186 -4.98 -13.07 -8.23
C SER A 186 -4.59 -14.33 -7.45
N LEU A 187 -3.65 -15.12 -7.97
CA LEU A 187 -3.11 -16.27 -7.25
C LEU A 187 -2.44 -15.87 -5.92
N TRP A 188 -1.71 -14.77 -5.93
CA TRP A 188 -1.13 -14.19 -4.72
C TRP A 188 -2.20 -13.78 -3.70
N GLN A 189 -3.31 -13.18 -4.14
CA GLN A 189 -4.42 -12.83 -3.25
C GLN A 189 -5.13 -14.06 -2.69
N LEU A 190 -5.26 -15.15 -3.44
CA LEU A 190 -5.76 -16.42 -2.92
C LEU A 190 -4.87 -16.94 -1.78
N TYR A 191 -3.55 -16.90 -1.97
CA TYR A 191 -2.59 -17.29 -0.94
C TYR A 191 -2.70 -16.41 0.31
N LYS A 192 -2.68 -15.08 0.13
CA LYS A 192 -2.85 -14.11 1.24
C LYS A 192 -4.23 -14.19 1.91
N GLY A 193 -5.23 -14.71 1.21
CA GLY A 193 -6.58 -14.96 1.74
C GLY A 193 -6.63 -15.97 2.89
N ILE A 194 -5.58 -16.76 3.08
CA ILE A 194 -5.44 -17.67 4.22
C ILE A 194 -5.32 -16.88 5.53
N ASP A 195 -4.47 -15.84 5.52
CA ASP A 195 -4.16 -15.04 6.70
C ASP A 195 -5.05 -13.78 6.82
N SER A 196 -5.40 -13.17 5.68
CA SER A 196 -6.14 -11.90 5.62
C SER A 196 -7.31 -11.95 4.63
N PRO A 197 -8.34 -12.81 4.86
CA PRO A 197 -9.38 -13.10 3.87
C PRO A 197 -10.21 -11.87 3.47
N TYR A 198 -10.56 -11.00 4.39
CA TYR A 198 -11.38 -9.81 4.11
C TYR A 198 -10.64 -8.80 3.21
N LYS A 199 -9.33 -8.60 3.46
CA LYS A 199 -8.47 -7.76 2.64
C LYS A 199 -8.27 -8.36 1.25
N SER A 200 -8.08 -9.68 1.17
CA SER A 200 -7.87 -10.40 -0.08
C SER A 200 -9.12 -10.40 -0.97
N VAL A 201 -10.33 -10.49 -0.40
CA VAL A 201 -11.58 -10.33 -1.16
C VAL A 201 -11.64 -8.99 -1.87
N MET A 202 -11.29 -7.89 -1.20
CA MET A 202 -11.28 -6.58 -1.84
C MET A 202 -10.22 -6.47 -2.93
N LYS A 203 -9.01 -6.97 -2.68
CA LYS A 203 -7.92 -6.91 -3.64
C LYS A 203 -8.16 -7.78 -4.87
N ILE A 204 -8.65 -9.00 -4.72
CA ILE A 204 -8.93 -9.89 -5.87
C ILE A 204 -10.05 -9.31 -6.73
N LEU A 205 -11.05 -8.68 -6.13
CA LEU A 205 -12.14 -8.07 -6.87
C LEU A 205 -11.72 -6.79 -7.59
N LEU A 206 -10.76 -6.04 -7.03
CA LEU A 206 -10.12 -4.94 -7.76
C LEU A 206 -9.37 -5.47 -8.99
N LEU A 207 -8.66 -6.58 -8.86
CA LEU A 207 -7.98 -7.23 -9.99
C LEU A 207 -8.98 -7.71 -11.05
N GLU A 208 -10.11 -8.31 -10.64
CA GLU A 208 -11.21 -8.66 -11.55
C GLU A 208 -11.72 -7.41 -12.29
N THR A 209 -11.94 -6.31 -11.57
CA THR A 209 -12.37 -5.04 -12.16
C THR A 209 -11.39 -4.55 -13.22
N TYR A 210 -10.11 -4.51 -12.90
CA TYR A 210 -9.07 -4.08 -13.82
C TYR A 210 -8.92 -5.03 -15.02
N ALA A 211 -9.04 -6.34 -14.81
CA ALA A 211 -8.96 -7.34 -15.87
C ALA A 211 -10.12 -7.23 -16.87
N GLN A 212 -11.33 -6.91 -16.40
CA GLN A 212 -12.49 -6.68 -17.28
C GLN A 212 -12.34 -5.43 -18.16
N GLU A 213 -11.58 -4.46 -17.72
CA GLU A 213 -11.31 -3.22 -18.47
C GLU A 213 -10.05 -3.29 -19.34
N TYR A 214 -9.36 -4.43 -19.31
CA TYR A 214 -8.15 -4.61 -20.11
C TYR A 214 -8.42 -4.33 -21.60
N PRO A 215 -7.53 -3.60 -22.33
CA PRO A 215 -6.20 -3.12 -21.89
C PRO A 215 -6.20 -1.72 -21.25
N ASN A 216 -7.33 -1.08 -21.05
CA ASN A 216 -7.46 0.33 -20.67
C ASN A 216 -8.08 0.47 -19.26
N ALA A 217 -7.60 -0.31 -18.29
CA ALA A 217 -8.08 -0.26 -16.91
C ALA A 217 -7.95 1.14 -16.30
N GLN A 218 -9.02 1.59 -15.64
CA GLN A 218 -9.01 2.84 -14.87
C GLN A 218 -8.37 2.59 -13.50
N LEU A 219 -7.10 2.94 -13.39
CA LEU A 219 -6.28 2.69 -12.21
C LEU A 219 -6.53 3.72 -11.11
N ILE A 220 -6.65 3.27 -9.86
CA ILE A 220 -6.85 4.16 -8.70
C ILE A 220 -5.65 5.11 -8.53
N ALA A 221 -4.42 4.61 -8.70
CA ALA A 221 -3.25 5.46 -8.59
C ALA A 221 -3.28 6.62 -9.59
N ARG A 222 -3.73 6.37 -10.83
CA ARG A 222 -3.87 7.42 -11.85
C ARG A 222 -4.95 8.44 -11.48
N GLN A 223 -6.07 7.98 -10.96
CA GLN A 223 -7.13 8.86 -10.46
C GLN A 223 -6.60 9.76 -9.34
N PHE A 224 -5.89 9.20 -8.38
CA PHE A 224 -5.28 9.97 -7.29
C PHE A 224 -4.29 11.03 -7.79
N LYS A 225 -3.47 10.67 -8.78
CA LYS A 225 -2.54 11.62 -9.43
C LYS A 225 -3.28 12.77 -10.11
N GLU A 226 -4.34 12.47 -10.84
CA GLU A 226 -5.18 13.47 -11.50
C GLU A 226 -5.82 14.42 -10.48
N ASP A 227 -6.43 13.88 -9.44
CA ASP A 227 -7.07 14.65 -8.38
C ASP A 227 -6.05 15.50 -7.59
N LEU A 228 -4.86 14.96 -7.34
CA LEU A 228 -3.77 15.69 -6.68
C LEU A 228 -3.31 16.89 -7.51
N LEU A 229 -3.11 16.70 -8.81
CA LEU A 229 -2.59 17.74 -9.70
C LEU A 229 -3.65 18.78 -10.05
N SER A 230 -4.92 18.39 -10.13
CA SER A 230 -6.05 19.32 -10.37
C SER A 230 -6.47 20.11 -9.13
N GLY A 231 -6.04 19.68 -7.93
CA GLY A 231 -6.44 20.31 -6.66
C GLY A 231 -7.92 20.14 -6.33
N HIS A 232 -8.61 19.19 -6.95
CA HIS A 232 -10.06 19.05 -6.84
C HIS A 232 -10.55 18.47 -5.51
N SER A 233 -9.69 17.90 -4.67
CA SER A 233 -10.15 17.29 -3.43
C SER A 233 -9.54 17.88 -2.18
N THR A 234 -10.40 18.23 -1.23
CA THR A 234 -10.05 18.65 0.14
C THR A 234 -10.51 17.64 1.20
N ALA A 235 -11.24 16.60 0.82
CA ALA A 235 -11.75 15.61 1.76
C ALA A 235 -10.63 14.70 2.26
N ILE A 236 -10.48 14.56 3.58
CA ILE A 236 -9.43 13.74 4.24
C ILE A 236 -9.42 12.29 3.72
N HIS A 237 -10.57 11.75 3.32
CA HIS A 237 -10.73 10.36 2.93
C HIS A 237 -10.54 10.10 1.43
N HIS A 238 -10.43 11.16 0.63
CA HIS A 238 -10.38 11.03 -0.83
C HIS A 238 -9.18 10.20 -1.31
N PHE A 239 -8.04 10.38 -0.67
CA PHE A 239 -6.82 9.64 -0.99
C PHE A 239 -6.61 8.39 -0.11
N ASP A 240 -7.64 7.90 0.58
CA ASP A 240 -7.56 6.63 1.30
C ASP A 240 -7.60 5.47 0.30
N PRO A 241 -6.52 4.66 0.19
CA PRO A 241 -6.42 3.63 -0.83
C PRO A 241 -7.48 2.52 -0.68
N TYR A 242 -7.97 2.26 0.52
CA TYR A 242 -8.98 1.22 0.75
C TYR A 242 -10.40 1.71 0.53
N ILE A 243 -10.67 2.98 0.82
CA ILE A 243 -11.95 3.61 0.45
C ILE A 243 -12.07 3.65 -1.08
N ALA A 244 -11.01 4.06 -1.77
CA ALA A 244 -10.98 4.08 -3.24
C ALA A 244 -11.15 2.68 -3.86
N ILE A 245 -10.54 1.64 -3.26
CA ILE A 245 -10.80 0.25 -3.68
C ILE A 245 -12.28 -0.10 -3.55
N LEU A 246 -12.91 0.21 -2.42
CA LEU A 246 -14.33 -0.07 -2.21
C LEU A 246 -15.21 0.68 -3.21
N GLU A 247 -14.94 1.95 -3.46
CA GLU A 247 -15.68 2.78 -4.41
C GLU A 247 -15.55 2.21 -5.83
N ARG A 248 -14.33 1.87 -6.26
CA ARG A 248 -14.05 1.30 -7.58
C ARG A 248 -14.76 -0.02 -7.81
N ILE A 249 -14.71 -0.92 -6.84
CA ILE A 249 -15.43 -2.21 -6.86
C ILE A 249 -16.94 -1.98 -6.84
N SER A 250 -17.43 -1.02 -6.05
CA SER A 250 -18.87 -0.74 -5.95
C SER A 250 -19.43 -0.25 -7.28
N GLN A 251 -18.69 0.60 -8.01
CA GLN A 251 -19.05 1.04 -9.36
C GLN A 251 -19.14 -0.14 -10.31
N TYR A 252 -18.10 -1.01 -10.32
CA TYR A 252 -18.05 -2.21 -11.17
C TYR A 252 -19.23 -3.15 -10.90
N LEU A 253 -19.45 -3.54 -9.65
CA LEU A 253 -20.53 -4.48 -9.29
C LEU A 253 -21.92 -3.89 -9.52
N THR A 254 -22.09 -2.59 -9.32
CA THR A 254 -23.37 -1.92 -9.60
C THR A 254 -23.66 -1.90 -11.10
N ALA A 255 -22.66 -1.59 -11.94
CA ALA A 255 -22.80 -1.60 -13.39
C ALA A 255 -23.17 -2.99 -13.94
N HIS A 256 -22.73 -4.07 -13.27
CA HIS A 256 -23.07 -5.46 -13.61
C HIS A 256 -24.30 -6.01 -12.88
N SER A 257 -25.01 -5.17 -12.06
CA SER A 257 -26.16 -5.58 -11.26
C SER A 257 -25.88 -6.71 -10.26
N GLU A 258 -24.63 -6.82 -9.78
CA GLU A 258 -24.15 -7.86 -8.87
C GLU A 258 -24.32 -7.46 -7.37
N PHE A 259 -25.52 -7.06 -6.99
CA PHE A 259 -25.80 -6.48 -5.68
C PHE A 259 -25.51 -7.41 -4.50
N LYS A 260 -25.59 -8.74 -4.67
CA LYS A 260 -25.24 -9.71 -3.62
C LYS A 260 -23.72 -9.71 -3.35
N ARG A 261 -22.92 -9.64 -4.41
CA ARG A 261 -21.47 -9.53 -4.28
C ARG A 261 -21.07 -8.18 -3.66
N LEU A 262 -21.74 -7.11 -4.06
CA LEU A 262 -21.51 -5.77 -3.51
C LEU A 262 -21.79 -5.76 -2.00
N ASP A 263 -22.91 -6.32 -1.55
CA ASP A 263 -23.24 -6.38 -0.13
C ASP A 263 -22.24 -7.24 0.68
N PHE A 264 -21.75 -8.32 0.09
CA PHE A 264 -20.70 -9.14 0.69
C PHE A 264 -19.37 -8.37 0.82
N VAL A 265 -18.94 -7.65 -0.20
CA VAL A 265 -17.73 -6.83 -0.17
C VAL A 265 -17.82 -5.70 0.86
N ARG A 266 -18.97 -5.04 0.94
CA ARG A 266 -19.25 -4.05 2.00
C ARG A 266 -19.09 -4.66 3.40
N SER A 267 -19.54 -5.90 3.59
CA SER A 267 -19.35 -6.63 4.86
C SER A 267 -17.87 -6.91 5.13
N CYS A 268 -17.11 -7.33 4.11
CA CYS A 268 -15.66 -7.55 4.23
C CYS A 268 -14.92 -6.25 4.59
N PHE A 269 -15.26 -5.15 3.92
CA PHE A 269 -14.69 -3.84 4.20
C PHE A 269 -15.01 -3.39 5.64
N TYR A 270 -16.29 -3.48 6.04
CA TYR A 270 -16.71 -3.14 7.40
C TYR A 270 -15.93 -3.94 8.45
N VAL A 271 -15.86 -5.26 8.28
CA VAL A 271 -15.14 -6.13 9.21
C VAL A 271 -13.67 -5.73 9.31
N LYS A 272 -13.00 -5.45 8.15
CA LYS A 272 -11.60 -5.06 8.16
C LYS A 272 -11.38 -3.69 8.79
N ALA A 273 -12.21 -2.70 8.46
CA ALA A 273 -12.10 -1.34 9.00
C ALA A 273 -12.43 -1.24 10.50
N THR A 274 -13.24 -2.17 11.02
CA THR A 274 -13.70 -2.19 12.43
C THR A 274 -12.99 -3.22 13.30
N GLU A 275 -11.98 -3.91 12.78
CA GLU A 275 -11.29 -5.01 13.46
C GLU A 275 -10.78 -4.61 14.86
N ASP A 276 -10.26 -3.40 15.00
CA ASP A 276 -9.67 -2.88 16.23
C ASP A 276 -10.56 -1.86 16.97
N PHE A 277 -11.83 -1.67 16.58
CA PHE A 277 -12.65 -0.60 17.19
C PHE A 277 -12.85 -0.76 18.69
N ALA A 278 -12.81 -1.97 19.22
CA ALA A 278 -12.86 -2.22 20.65
C ALA A 278 -11.64 -1.66 21.41
N LEU A 279 -10.52 -1.43 20.70
CA LEU A 279 -9.28 -0.90 21.26
C LEU A 279 -9.18 0.63 21.17
N TYR A 280 -10.03 1.28 20.37
CA TYR A 280 -9.98 2.73 20.14
C TYR A 280 -11.12 3.45 20.85
N HIS A 281 -10.78 4.56 21.53
CA HIS A 281 -11.78 5.47 22.11
C HIS A 281 -12.60 6.18 21.02
N ALA A 282 -13.82 6.57 21.37
CA ALA A 282 -14.91 7.01 20.51
C ALA A 282 -14.64 8.24 19.59
N SER A 283 -13.48 8.88 19.64
CA SER A 283 -13.13 10.05 18.83
C SER A 283 -12.43 9.70 17.49
N ASN A 284 -12.32 8.44 17.15
CA ASN A 284 -11.62 8.01 15.95
C ASN A 284 -12.49 8.29 14.71
N TRP A 285 -11.95 9.05 13.74
CA TRP A 285 -12.61 9.38 12.47
C TRP A 285 -13.10 8.13 11.72
N ARG A 286 -12.40 6.99 11.82
CA ARG A 286 -12.76 5.72 11.18
C ARG A 286 -14.11 5.20 11.68
N ILE A 287 -14.38 5.30 12.99
CA ILE A 287 -15.67 4.89 13.57
C ILE A 287 -16.81 5.74 12.99
N SER A 288 -16.61 7.06 12.93
CA SER A 288 -17.61 7.99 12.38
C SER A 288 -17.86 7.72 10.90
N TYR A 289 -16.80 7.49 10.14
CA TYR A 289 -16.88 7.18 8.72
C TYR A 289 -17.62 5.85 8.49
N MET A 290 -17.30 4.80 9.22
CA MET A 290 -17.96 3.50 9.08
C MET A 290 -19.44 3.53 9.46
N LYS A 291 -19.81 4.33 10.47
CA LYS A 291 -21.22 4.55 10.81
C LYS A 291 -21.99 5.25 9.68
N MET A 292 -21.38 6.27 9.09
CA MET A 292 -21.94 6.98 7.93
C MET A 292 -22.13 6.01 6.76
N MET A 293 -21.09 5.24 6.39
CA MET A 293 -21.16 4.27 5.29
C MET A 293 -22.23 3.19 5.52
N ALA A 294 -22.33 2.65 6.72
CA ALA A 294 -23.35 1.65 7.06
C ALA A 294 -24.77 2.21 6.90
N GLN A 295 -25.00 3.48 7.23
CA GLN A 295 -26.26 4.17 6.99
C GLN A 295 -26.55 4.35 5.50
N GLU A 296 -25.57 4.80 4.71
CA GLU A 296 -25.68 4.93 3.26
C GLU A 296 -25.97 3.60 2.56
N TRP A 297 -25.44 2.49 3.07
CA TRP A 297 -25.74 1.15 2.57
C TRP A 297 -27.13 0.63 2.98
N GLY A 298 -27.84 1.39 3.83
CA GLY A 298 -29.15 1.01 4.34
C GLY A 298 -29.12 -0.18 5.31
N TRP A 299 -28.00 -0.38 6.02
CA TRP A 299 -27.87 -1.47 6.97
C TRP A 299 -28.68 -1.24 8.24
N SER A 300 -29.37 -2.29 8.71
CA SER A 300 -30.05 -2.26 9.98
C SER A 300 -29.09 -2.34 11.17
N LYS A 301 -29.55 -1.88 12.33
CA LYS A 301 -28.78 -1.99 13.58
C LYS A 301 -28.41 -3.43 13.92
N GLU A 302 -29.35 -4.36 13.72
CA GLU A 302 -29.18 -5.78 14.00
C GLU A 302 -28.05 -6.38 13.14
N ARG A 303 -27.94 -5.94 11.88
CA ARG A 303 -26.83 -6.36 10.99
C ARG A 303 -25.48 -5.86 11.48
N ILE A 304 -25.41 -4.61 11.88
CA ILE A 304 -24.18 -4.00 12.42
C ILE A 304 -23.77 -4.72 13.70
N GLU A 305 -24.71 -4.93 14.63
CA GLU A 305 -24.49 -5.67 15.87
C GLU A 305 -24.02 -7.10 15.60
N GLU A 306 -24.60 -7.79 14.61
CA GLU A 306 -24.17 -9.15 14.22
C GLU A 306 -22.70 -9.16 13.78
N LEU A 307 -22.26 -8.18 12.96
CA LEU A 307 -20.87 -8.06 12.52
C LEU A 307 -19.92 -7.66 13.65
N ASP A 308 -20.37 -6.80 14.56
CA ASP A 308 -19.58 -6.38 15.73
C ASP A 308 -19.40 -7.52 16.75
N GLN A 309 -20.37 -8.45 16.83
CA GLN A 309 -20.30 -9.64 17.67
C GLN A 309 -19.43 -10.77 17.11
N ARG A 310 -18.75 -10.58 15.98
CA ARG A 310 -17.93 -11.63 15.34
C ARG A 310 -16.87 -12.29 16.25
N PRO A 311 -16.23 -11.59 17.22
CA PRO A 311 -15.31 -12.25 18.14
C PRO A 311 -16.00 -13.34 19.00
N ASN A 312 -17.31 -13.24 19.17
CA ASN A 312 -18.14 -14.15 19.96
C ASN A 312 -18.90 -15.18 19.09
N TRP A 313 -18.64 -15.22 17.79
CA TRP A 313 -19.34 -16.17 16.91
C TRP A 313 -19.03 -17.62 17.27
N LYS A 314 -20.09 -18.45 17.29
CA LYS A 314 -19.93 -19.89 17.44
C LYS A 314 -19.20 -20.47 16.22
N ILE A 315 -18.48 -21.58 16.42
CA ILE A 315 -17.67 -22.25 15.40
C ILE A 315 -18.45 -22.57 14.10
N LYS A 316 -19.72 -22.87 14.18
CA LYS A 316 -20.57 -23.08 13.01
C LYS A 316 -20.65 -21.82 12.14
N ARG A 317 -20.89 -20.67 12.75
CA ARG A 317 -20.94 -19.37 12.06
C ARG A 317 -19.60 -18.96 11.45
N VAL A 318 -18.53 -19.21 12.19
CA VAL A 318 -17.15 -18.95 11.68
C VAL A 318 -16.89 -19.80 10.43
N LYS A 319 -17.25 -21.10 10.43
CA LYS A 319 -17.09 -21.98 9.28
C LYS A 319 -17.93 -21.52 8.08
N GLU A 320 -19.18 -21.13 8.29
CA GLU A 320 -20.03 -20.60 7.23
C GLU A 320 -19.46 -19.34 6.61
N SER A 321 -19.00 -18.39 7.44
CA SER A 321 -18.36 -17.17 6.98
C SER A 321 -17.07 -17.46 6.19
N HIS A 322 -16.23 -18.36 6.69
CA HIS A 322 -15.00 -18.77 6.01
C HIS A 322 -15.30 -19.42 4.65
N ASN A 323 -16.26 -20.33 4.58
CA ASN A 323 -16.64 -20.96 3.31
C ASN A 323 -17.15 -19.94 2.29
N ASN A 324 -17.90 -18.93 2.74
CA ASN A 324 -18.37 -17.85 1.86
C ASN A 324 -17.19 -17.02 1.33
N LEU A 325 -16.20 -16.72 2.17
CA LEU A 325 -14.99 -16.02 1.77
C LEU A 325 -14.18 -16.81 0.73
N VAL A 326 -13.96 -18.10 0.98
CA VAL A 326 -13.23 -18.97 0.03
C VAL A 326 -13.97 -19.08 -1.30
N ASN A 327 -15.29 -19.32 -1.26
CA ASN A 327 -16.10 -19.41 -2.47
C ASN A 327 -16.04 -18.09 -3.27
N PHE A 328 -16.11 -16.95 -2.59
CA PHE A 328 -16.03 -15.65 -3.23
C PHE A 328 -14.65 -15.43 -3.89
N LEU A 329 -13.58 -15.73 -3.18
CA LEU A 329 -12.22 -15.64 -3.72
C LEU A 329 -12.05 -16.51 -4.97
N MET A 330 -12.58 -17.74 -4.94
CA MET A 330 -12.52 -18.66 -6.08
C MET A 330 -13.38 -18.22 -7.26
N MET A 331 -14.48 -17.52 -7.03
CA MET A 331 -15.33 -16.99 -8.11
C MET A 331 -14.70 -15.77 -8.81
N SER A 332 -13.92 -14.97 -8.09
CA SER A 332 -13.26 -13.77 -8.64
C SER A 332 -11.90 -14.11 -9.28
N TYR A 333 -11.38 -15.31 -9.05
CA TYR A 333 -10.15 -15.82 -9.69
C TYR A 333 -10.46 -16.37 -11.09
#